data_df104392ff20a46b2283e0426d471a96
#
_entry.id   df104392ff20a46b2283e0426d471a96
#
_cell.length_a   1.000
_cell.length_b   1.000
_cell.length_c   1.000
_cell.angle_alpha   90.00
_cell.angle_beta   90.00
_cell.angle_gamma   90.00
#
_symmetry.space_group_name_H-M   'P 1'
#
loop_
_entity.id
_entity.type
_entity.pdbx_description
1 polymer ?
#
loop_
_entity_poly.entity_id
_entity_poly.type
_entity_poly.pdbx_seq_one_letter_code
_entity_poly.pdbx_strand_id
1 'polypeptide(L)'
;MTDEQQKLLTNFETRVRQLMLLCNSLKQDKAQLEKALGAKESALKEAKESIQDLNTRYDNLKLAKMISQGGTDVKGAQQRLSKLVREVDKCIALINE
;
A
#
# COMPACT_ATOMS: atom_id res chain seq x y z
N MET A 1 -57.25 -19.85 -14.67
CA MET A 1 -56.33 -19.99 -13.50
C MET A 1 -57.15 -19.98 -12.21
N THR A 2 -56.85 -20.92 -11.35
CA THR A 2 -57.41 -20.92 -9.98
C THR A 2 -56.76 -19.80 -9.18
N ASP A 3 -57.45 -19.37 -8.11
CA ASP A 3 -56.93 -18.33 -7.20
C ASP A 3 -55.57 -18.75 -6.56
N GLU A 4 -55.42 -20.05 -6.28
CA GLU A 4 -54.17 -20.60 -5.69
C GLU A 4 -53.03 -20.50 -6.69
N GLN A 5 -53.24 -20.80 -7.96
CA GLN A 5 -52.25 -20.70 -9.00
C GLN A 5 -51.82 -19.25 -9.22
N GLN A 6 -52.75 -18.34 -9.14
CA GLN A 6 -52.49 -16.89 -9.28
C GLN A 6 -51.69 -16.34 -8.09
N LYS A 7 -51.97 -16.80 -6.87
CA LYS A 7 -51.21 -16.46 -5.69
C LYS A 7 -49.77 -16.96 -5.76
N LEU A 8 -49.58 -18.20 -6.26
CA LEU A 8 -48.25 -18.78 -6.43
C LEU A 8 -47.45 -18.00 -7.47
N LEU A 9 -48.10 -17.62 -8.59
CA LEU A 9 -47.45 -16.83 -9.61
C LEU A 9 -47.03 -15.45 -9.10
N THR A 10 -47.91 -14.78 -8.34
CA THR A 10 -47.63 -13.48 -7.74
C THR A 10 -46.48 -13.57 -6.73
N ASN A 11 -46.49 -14.62 -5.91
CA ASN A 11 -45.38 -14.88 -4.97
C ASN A 11 -44.06 -15.08 -5.69
N PHE A 12 -44.08 -15.86 -6.76
CA PHE A 12 -42.89 -16.13 -7.59
C PHE A 12 -42.37 -14.83 -8.20
N GLU A 13 -43.23 -14.02 -8.78
CA GLU A 13 -42.85 -12.73 -9.36
C GLU A 13 -42.23 -11.80 -8.32
N THR A 14 -42.82 -11.74 -7.12
CA THR A 14 -42.30 -10.94 -5.99
C THR A 14 -40.90 -11.40 -5.59
N ARG A 15 -40.67 -12.70 -5.50
CA ARG A 15 -39.38 -13.27 -5.14
C ARG A 15 -38.33 -13.00 -6.22
N VAL A 16 -38.72 -13.08 -7.48
CA VAL A 16 -37.82 -12.77 -8.62
C VAL A 16 -37.42 -11.30 -8.54
N ARG A 17 -38.35 -10.39 -8.29
CA ARG A 17 -38.06 -8.96 -8.15
C ARG A 17 -37.13 -8.68 -6.97
N GLN A 18 -37.39 -9.33 -5.84
CA GLN A 18 -36.52 -9.21 -4.66
C GLN A 18 -35.11 -9.70 -4.95
N LEU A 19 -35.01 -10.82 -5.65
CA LEU A 19 -33.71 -11.38 -6.04
C LEU A 19 -32.96 -10.44 -6.99
N MET A 20 -33.66 -9.86 -7.96
CA MET A 20 -33.08 -8.89 -8.88
C MET A 20 -32.57 -7.65 -8.15
N LEU A 21 -33.34 -7.14 -7.18
CA LEU A 21 -32.94 -6.01 -6.35
C LEU A 21 -31.70 -6.36 -5.51
N LEU A 22 -31.68 -7.55 -4.95
CA LEU A 22 -30.54 -8.04 -4.17
C LEU A 22 -29.28 -8.15 -5.06
N CYS A 23 -29.44 -8.72 -6.27
CA CYS A 23 -28.33 -8.81 -7.22
C CYS A 23 -27.78 -7.43 -7.58
N ASN A 24 -28.65 -6.46 -7.83
CA ASN A 24 -28.23 -5.09 -8.14
C ASN A 24 -27.52 -4.46 -6.94
N SER A 25 -28.04 -4.66 -5.72
CA SER A 25 -27.42 -4.17 -4.50
C SER A 25 -26.01 -4.77 -4.31
N LEU A 26 -25.87 -6.07 -4.53
CA LEU A 26 -24.58 -6.76 -4.43
C LEU A 26 -23.58 -6.26 -5.47
N LYS A 27 -24.03 -5.98 -6.69
CA LYS A 27 -23.18 -5.40 -7.73
C LYS A 27 -22.68 -4.01 -7.35
N GLN A 28 -23.55 -3.20 -6.75
CA GLN A 28 -23.17 -1.87 -6.26
C GLN A 28 -22.20 -1.96 -5.12
N ASP A 29 -22.44 -2.85 -4.17
CA ASP A 29 -21.55 -3.08 -3.02
C ASP A 29 -20.17 -3.54 -3.51
N LYS A 30 -20.15 -4.46 -4.47
CA LYS A 30 -18.91 -4.94 -5.07
C LYS A 30 -18.13 -3.80 -5.73
N ALA A 31 -18.81 -2.96 -6.50
CA ALA A 31 -18.17 -1.80 -7.16
C ALA A 31 -17.62 -0.82 -6.12
N GLN A 32 -18.35 -0.55 -5.05
CA GLN A 32 -17.90 0.32 -3.96
C GLN A 32 -16.71 -0.26 -3.23
N LEU A 33 -16.72 -1.56 -2.95
CA LEU A 33 -15.62 -2.26 -2.30
C LEU A 33 -14.36 -2.27 -3.16
N GLU A 34 -14.49 -2.50 -4.45
CA GLU A 34 -13.37 -2.45 -5.39
C GLU A 34 -12.74 -1.05 -5.43
N LYS A 35 -13.59 -0.03 -5.45
CA LYS A 35 -13.13 1.37 -5.42
C LYS A 35 -12.42 1.69 -4.11
N ALA A 36 -13.00 1.28 -2.99
CA ALA A 36 -12.40 1.49 -1.66
C ALA A 36 -11.07 0.75 -1.53
N LEU A 37 -11.00 -0.47 -2.04
CA LEU A 37 -9.77 -1.27 -2.04
C LEU A 37 -8.68 -0.60 -2.87
N GLY A 38 -9.01 -0.13 -4.07
CA GLY A 38 -8.08 0.60 -4.92
C GLY A 38 -7.52 1.85 -4.25
N ALA A 39 -8.38 2.62 -3.58
CA ALA A 39 -7.97 3.82 -2.84
C ALA A 39 -7.03 3.47 -1.69
N LYS A 40 -7.31 2.41 -0.95
CA LYS A 40 -6.46 1.95 0.15
C LYS A 40 -5.13 1.41 -0.32
N GLU A 41 -5.11 0.68 -1.42
CA GLU A 41 -3.87 0.18 -2.04
C GLU A 41 -2.97 1.34 -2.49
N SER A 42 -3.58 2.36 -3.10
CA SER A 42 -2.86 3.58 -3.51
C SER A 42 -2.28 4.32 -2.31
N ALA A 43 -3.09 4.51 -1.26
CA ALA A 43 -2.64 5.15 -0.01
C ALA A 43 -1.51 4.37 0.66
N LEU A 44 -1.60 3.04 0.67
CA LEU A 44 -0.58 2.17 1.23
C LEU A 44 0.73 2.27 0.45
N LYS A 45 0.65 2.32 -0.87
CA LYS A 45 1.82 2.52 -1.74
C LYS A 45 2.50 3.85 -1.45
N GLU A 46 1.73 4.93 -1.37
CA GLU A 46 2.25 6.26 -1.03
C GLU A 46 2.91 6.27 0.35
N ALA A 47 2.27 5.63 1.33
CA ALA A 47 2.82 5.52 2.69
C ALA A 47 4.16 4.77 2.70
N LYS A 48 4.26 3.67 1.96
CA LYS A 48 5.50 2.91 1.83
C LYS A 48 6.61 3.73 1.18
N GLU A 49 6.29 4.47 0.12
CA GLU A 49 7.25 5.35 -0.55
C GLU A 49 7.73 6.46 0.39
N SER A 50 6.81 7.04 1.18
CA SER A 50 7.15 8.06 2.19
C SER A 50 8.06 7.50 3.28
N ILE A 51 7.80 6.28 3.74
CA ILE A 51 8.63 5.59 4.73
C ILE A 51 10.04 5.36 4.18
N GLN A 52 10.16 4.88 2.94
CA GLN A 52 11.46 4.70 2.29
C GLN A 52 12.23 6.01 2.17
N ASP A 53 11.55 7.08 1.76
CA ASP A 53 12.15 8.40 1.65
C ASP A 53 12.63 8.91 3.01
N LEU A 54 11.79 8.78 4.04
CA LEU A 54 12.15 9.17 5.41
C LEU A 54 13.32 8.35 5.95
N ASN A 55 13.36 7.06 5.69
CA ASN A 55 14.47 6.21 6.11
C ASN A 55 15.77 6.65 5.42
N THR A 56 15.73 6.97 4.14
CA THR A 56 16.88 7.45 3.39
C THR A 56 17.38 8.79 3.96
N ARG A 57 16.46 9.71 4.25
CA ARG A 57 16.80 11.01 4.86
C ARG A 57 17.38 10.84 6.26
N TYR A 58 16.82 9.93 7.03
CA TYR A 58 17.30 9.61 8.37
C TYR A 58 18.74 9.06 8.32
N ASP A 59 19.00 8.11 7.43
CA ASP A 59 20.31 7.53 7.25
C ASP A 59 21.33 8.60 6.80
N ASN A 60 20.93 9.46 5.87
CA ASN A 60 21.78 10.58 5.40
C ASN A 60 22.09 11.55 6.52
N LEU A 61 21.08 11.87 7.36
CA LEU A 61 21.25 12.76 8.50
C LEU A 61 22.19 12.16 9.54
N LYS A 62 22.04 10.87 9.79
CA LYS A 62 22.90 10.10 10.70
C LYS A 62 24.34 10.09 10.21
N LEU A 63 24.55 9.90 8.92
CA LEU A 63 25.86 9.98 8.28
C LEU A 63 26.49 11.38 8.41
N ALA A 64 25.71 12.42 8.12
CA ALA A 64 26.16 13.80 8.23
C ALA A 64 26.54 14.13 9.69
N LYS A 65 25.77 13.63 10.66
CA LYS A 65 26.07 13.82 12.07
C LYS A 65 27.37 13.11 12.47
N MET A 66 27.61 11.88 12.00
CA MET A 66 28.82 11.14 12.24
C MET A 66 30.04 11.85 11.64
N ILE A 67 29.93 12.37 10.44
CA ILE A 67 30.99 13.12 9.76
C ILE A 67 31.28 14.42 10.52
N SER A 68 30.25 15.15 10.95
CA SER A 68 30.36 16.40 11.71
C SER A 68 31.03 16.20 13.05
N GLN A 69 30.72 15.11 13.77
CA GLN A 69 31.31 14.81 15.08
C GLN A 69 32.75 14.32 15.01
N GLY A 70 33.19 13.82 13.85
CA GLY A 70 34.54 13.34 13.64
C GLY A 70 35.53 14.38 13.12
N GLY A 71 35.15 15.67 13.10
CA GLY A 71 35.88 16.74 12.39
C GLY A 71 37.24 17.11 12.89
N THR A 72 37.75 16.55 14.02
CA THR A 72 39.04 16.87 14.57
C THR A 72 40.13 15.80 14.27
N ASP A 73 39.73 14.62 13.79
CA ASP A 73 40.62 13.51 13.47
C ASP A 73 40.45 13.12 11.96
N VAL A 74 41.42 13.55 11.17
CA VAL A 74 41.40 13.31 9.71
C VAL A 74 41.48 11.82 9.39
N LYS A 75 42.27 11.03 10.15
CA LYS A 75 42.36 9.57 9.96
C LYS A 75 41.03 8.87 10.29
N GLY A 76 40.42 9.23 11.39
CA GLY A 76 39.13 8.70 11.79
C GLY A 76 38.04 9.04 10.79
N ALA A 77 38.02 10.27 10.27
CA ALA A 77 37.11 10.70 9.24
C ALA A 77 37.28 9.94 7.94
N GLN A 78 38.53 9.70 7.50
CA GLN A 78 38.82 8.91 6.30
C GLN A 78 38.39 7.46 6.45
N GLN A 79 38.64 6.84 7.59
CA GLN A 79 38.20 5.46 7.87
C GLN A 79 36.68 5.34 7.87
N ARG A 80 36.00 6.30 8.47
CA ARG A 80 34.52 6.35 8.46
C ARG A 80 33.97 6.54 7.06
N LEU A 81 34.56 7.43 6.29
CA LEU A 81 34.18 7.65 4.87
C LEU A 81 34.41 6.40 4.05
N SER A 82 35.54 5.72 4.18
CA SER A 82 35.82 4.46 3.48
C SER A 82 34.82 3.38 3.85
N LYS A 83 34.46 3.27 5.11
CA LYS A 83 33.44 2.33 5.60
C LYS A 83 32.08 2.63 5.00
N LEU A 84 31.70 3.91 4.93
CA LEU A 84 30.45 4.37 4.37
C LEU A 84 30.36 4.09 2.88
N VAL A 85 31.42 4.34 2.13
CA VAL A 85 31.49 4.04 0.70
C VAL A 85 31.30 2.54 0.48
N ARG A 86 31.93 1.69 1.30
CA ARG A 86 31.76 0.23 1.22
C ARG A 86 30.32 -0.19 1.50
N GLU A 87 29.68 0.41 2.50
CA GLU A 87 28.28 0.11 2.83
C GLU A 87 27.33 0.55 1.72
N VAL A 88 27.57 1.71 1.12
CA VAL A 88 26.78 2.20 -0.03
C VAL A 88 26.98 1.27 -1.23
N ASP A 89 28.21 0.86 -1.51
CA ASP A 89 28.51 -0.09 -2.59
C ASP A 89 27.81 -1.42 -2.39
N LYS A 90 27.77 -1.93 -1.17
CA LYS A 90 27.03 -3.15 -0.81
C LYS A 90 25.53 -2.98 -1.04
N CYS A 91 24.97 -1.84 -0.66
CA CYS A 91 23.55 -1.54 -0.89
C CYS A 91 23.23 -1.50 -2.38
N ILE A 92 24.07 -0.87 -3.18
CA ILE A 92 23.91 -0.80 -4.63
C ILE A 92 23.99 -2.20 -5.25
N ALA A 93 24.93 -3.03 -4.80
CA ALA A 93 25.06 -4.41 -5.26
C ALA A 93 23.81 -5.24 -4.96
N LEU A 94 23.22 -5.06 -3.77
CA LEU A 94 21.98 -5.73 -3.37
C LEU A 94 20.78 -5.30 -4.19
N ILE A 95 20.72 -4.02 -4.57
CA ILE A 95 19.63 -3.49 -5.39
C ILE A 95 19.73 -3.99 -6.83
N ASN A 96 20.94 -4.19 -7.33
CA ASN A 96 21.18 -4.63 -8.71
C ASN A 96 21.12 -6.16 -8.89
N GLU A 97 20.98 -6.93 -7.82
CA GLU A 97 20.67 -8.35 -7.90
C GLU A 97 19.18 -8.55 -8.23
#